data_a25009f739295b5150544e50e97c5880
#
_entry.id   a25009f739295b5150544e50e97c5880
#
_cell.length_a   1.000
_cell.length_b   1.000
_cell.length_c   1.000
_cell.angle_alpha   90.00
_cell.angle_beta   90.00
_cell.angle_gamma   90.00
#
_symmetry.space_group_name_H-M   'P 1'
#
loop_
_entity.id
_entity.type
_entity.pdbx_description
1 polymer ?
#
loop_
_entity_poly.entity_id
_entity_poly.type
_entity_poly.pdbx_seq_one_letter_code
_entity_poly.pdbx_strand_id
1 'polypeptide(L)'
;MASRPTRHSRLLILGSGPAGYTAAVYAARANLKPVLVAGIVQGGQLTTTTDVDNWPADADGVQGPELMERFRRHAERFDTEIVHDHIHVAKLRERPFVLEGDMATYTCDALIVATGASAKYLGLPSEQKFMGRGVSACATCDGFFYKNQDVVVVGGGNTAVEEALYLSNIARRVDLVHRRDKFRAEKIMQDKLMKRVADGKVGLVLDSVVDEVLGDQSGVTGVRVSNLKNKGKQDIAAKGFFVAIGHTPNTQIFTGQLDMRDGYIVTRGGSEGMATATSIKGVFAAGDVQDHVYRQAVTSAGSGCMAALDAEKYLDGLAS
;
A
#
# COMPACT_ATOMS: atom_id res chain seq x y z
N MET A 1 -10.97 -17.42 31.39
CA MET A 1 -11.22 -16.78 30.08
C MET A 1 -11.91 -17.84 29.22
N ALA A 2 -13.07 -17.51 28.61
CA ALA A 2 -13.71 -18.44 27.69
C ALA A 2 -12.77 -18.73 26.52
N SER A 3 -12.63 -20.00 26.12
CA SER A 3 -11.80 -20.38 24.97
C SER A 3 -12.43 -19.75 23.71
N ARG A 4 -11.62 -19.04 22.92
CA ARG A 4 -12.06 -18.53 21.62
C ARG A 4 -12.47 -19.68 20.71
N PRO A 5 -13.53 -19.56 19.91
CA PRO A 5 -13.90 -20.59 18.96
C PRO A 5 -12.79 -20.82 17.93
N THR A 6 -12.53 -22.08 17.57
CA THR A 6 -11.59 -22.41 16.48
C THR A 6 -12.39 -22.68 15.21
N ARG A 7 -11.95 -22.04 14.10
CA ARG A 7 -12.56 -22.17 12.77
C ARG A 7 -11.49 -22.69 11.79
N HIS A 8 -11.79 -23.77 11.11
CA HIS A 8 -10.90 -24.31 10.08
C HIS A 8 -11.40 -23.99 8.69
N SER A 9 -10.48 -23.62 7.78
CA SER A 9 -10.75 -23.48 6.36
C SER A 9 -9.59 -24.06 5.54
N ARG A 10 -9.90 -24.67 4.39
CA ARG A 10 -8.84 -25.16 3.47
C ARG A 10 -7.91 -24.05 3.02
N LEU A 11 -8.48 -22.89 2.71
CA LEU A 11 -7.75 -21.68 2.30
C LEU A 11 -8.21 -20.48 3.13
N LEU A 12 -7.25 -19.84 3.79
CA LEU A 12 -7.46 -18.56 4.47
C LEU A 12 -6.78 -17.44 3.69
N ILE A 13 -7.48 -16.32 3.53
CA ILE A 13 -6.96 -15.10 2.92
C ILE A 13 -6.94 -14.03 4.00
N LEU A 14 -5.77 -13.42 4.25
CA LEU A 14 -5.61 -12.39 5.27
C LEU A 14 -5.43 -11.02 4.62
N GLY A 15 -6.45 -10.19 4.75
CA GLY A 15 -6.52 -8.84 4.18
C GLY A 15 -7.58 -8.69 3.10
N SER A 16 -8.23 -7.53 3.06
CA SER A 16 -9.38 -7.21 2.22
C SER A 16 -9.14 -6.09 1.20
N GLY A 17 -7.86 -5.81 0.89
CA GLY A 17 -7.51 -4.92 -0.22
C GLY A 17 -7.75 -5.56 -1.60
N PRO A 18 -7.39 -4.89 -2.70
CA PRO A 18 -7.54 -5.42 -4.05
C PRO A 18 -6.94 -6.81 -4.24
N ALA A 19 -5.78 -7.09 -3.63
CA ALA A 19 -5.15 -8.41 -3.67
C ALA A 19 -6.00 -9.49 -2.99
N GLY A 20 -6.49 -9.21 -1.77
CA GLY A 20 -7.26 -10.18 -0.99
C GLY A 20 -8.61 -10.50 -1.63
N TYR A 21 -9.37 -9.48 -2.02
CA TYR A 21 -10.65 -9.72 -2.71
C TYR A 21 -10.49 -10.41 -4.06
N THR A 22 -9.46 -10.06 -4.84
CA THR A 22 -9.20 -10.76 -6.10
C THR A 22 -8.83 -12.22 -5.85
N ALA A 23 -7.97 -12.49 -4.87
CA ALA A 23 -7.65 -13.87 -4.48
C ALA A 23 -8.91 -14.64 -4.07
N ALA A 24 -9.82 -14.00 -3.31
CA ALA A 24 -11.08 -14.59 -2.89
C ALA A 24 -11.98 -14.98 -4.08
N VAL A 25 -12.14 -14.08 -5.05
CA VAL A 25 -12.92 -14.34 -6.28
C VAL A 25 -12.37 -15.56 -7.03
N TYR A 26 -11.07 -15.62 -7.27
CA TYR A 26 -10.45 -16.71 -8.02
C TYR A 26 -10.50 -18.03 -7.26
N ALA A 27 -10.21 -18.03 -5.96
CA ALA A 27 -10.25 -19.21 -5.11
C ALA A 27 -11.69 -19.75 -4.95
N ALA A 28 -12.68 -18.88 -4.78
CA ALA A 28 -14.08 -19.29 -4.69
C ALA A 28 -14.58 -19.92 -6.01
N ARG A 29 -14.19 -19.37 -7.15
CA ARG A 29 -14.49 -19.94 -8.48
C ARG A 29 -13.81 -21.28 -8.72
N ALA A 30 -12.68 -21.54 -8.08
CA ALA A 30 -12.01 -22.85 -8.06
C ALA A 30 -12.64 -23.81 -7.00
N ASN A 31 -13.77 -23.44 -6.39
CA ASN A 31 -14.48 -24.23 -5.37
C ASN A 31 -13.62 -24.50 -4.11
N LEU A 32 -12.67 -23.63 -3.78
CA LEU A 32 -11.83 -23.77 -2.59
C LEU A 32 -12.53 -23.29 -1.31
N LYS A 33 -13.69 -22.65 -1.42
CA LYS A 33 -14.46 -22.10 -0.29
C LYS A 33 -13.58 -21.27 0.65
N PRO A 34 -12.95 -20.21 0.16
CA PRO A 34 -12.02 -19.44 0.97
C PRO A 34 -12.73 -18.69 2.10
N VAL A 35 -12.03 -18.54 3.23
CA VAL A 35 -12.40 -17.59 4.28
C VAL A 35 -11.47 -16.40 4.15
N LEU A 36 -12.02 -15.19 4.05
CA LEU A 36 -11.28 -13.95 4.02
C LEU A 36 -11.41 -13.22 5.34
N VAL A 37 -10.30 -13.00 6.06
CA VAL A 37 -10.26 -12.17 7.26
C VAL A 37 -9.90 -10.74 6.86
N ALA A 38 -10.85 -9.83 7.04
CA ALA A 38 -10.80 -8.49 6.46
C ALA A 38 -9.82 -7.53 7.16
N GLY A 39 -9.48 -7.77 8.43
CA GLY A 39 -8.71 -6.85 9.24
C GLY A 39 -9.58 -5.74 9.87
N ILE A 40 -8.91 -4.74 10.47
CA ILE A 40 -9.57 -3.61 11.14
C ILE A 40 -10.27 -2.68 10.13
N VAL A 41 -9.60 -2.42 8.99
CA VAL A 41 -10.13 -1.56 7.92
C VAL A 41 -10.46 -2.42 6.72
N GLN A 42 -11.75 -2.72 6.55
CA GLN A 42 -12.23 -3.48 5.40
C GLN A 42 -12.05 -2.67 4.11
N GLY A 43 -11.45 -3.28 3.08
CA GLY A 43 -11.14 -2.64 1.81
C GLY A 43 -9.72 -2.03 1.73
N GLY A 44 -9.02 -1.95 2.87
CA GLY A 44 -7.64 -1.47 2.92
C GLY A 44 -7.49 0.01 2.57
N GLN A 45 -6.33 0.41 2.06
CA GLN A 45 -5.99 1.82 1.85
C GLN A 45 -6.88 2.56 0.85
N LEU A 46 -7.44 1.88 -0.14
CA LEU A 46 -8.33 2.52 -1.12
C LEU A 46 -9.61 3.09 -0.48
N THR A 47 -10.02 2.61 0.69
CA THR A 47 -11.18 3.17 1.39
C THR A 47 -10.94 4.57 1.96
N THR A 48 -9.69 4.99 2.07
CA THR A 48 -9.30 6.34 2.49
C THR A 48 -8.90 7.24 1.32
N THR A 49 -8.91 6.71 0.09
CA THR A 49 -8.64 7.44 -1.16
C THR A 49 -9.95 7.99 -1.71
N THR A 50 -9.92 9.19 -2.26
CA THR A 50 -11.07 9.80 -2.95
C THR A 50 -11.19 9.25 -4.36
N ASP A 51 -10.64 9.96 -5.34
CA ASP A 51 -10.75 9.58 -6.75
C ASP A 51 -9.67 8.56 -7.14
N VAL A 52 -10.06 7.53 -7.88
CA VAL A 52 -9.19 6.50 -8.45
C VAL A 52 -9.38 6.54 -9.96
N ASP A 53 -8.46 7.22 -10.66
CA ASP A 53 -8.52 7.42 -12.12
C ASP A 53 -7.70 6.37 -12.89
N ASN A 54 -6.92 5.57 -12.19
CA ASN A 54 -6.00 4.61 -12.80
C ASN A 54 -6.46 3.14 -12.66
N TRP A 55 -7.72 2.91 -12.27
CA TRP A 55 -8.30 1.58 -12.30
C TRP A 55 -8.84 1.30 -13.72
N PRO A 56 -8.33 0.26 -14.41
CA PRO A 56 -8.79 -0.07 -15.76
C PRO A 56 -10.28 -0.40 -15.80
N ALA A 57 -10.96 0.05 -16.86
CA ALA A 57 -12.38 -0.08 -17.13
C ALA A 57 -13.33 0.86 -16.37
N ASP A 58 -12.82 1.74 -15.52
CA ASP A 58 -13.57 2.86 -14.96
C ASP A 58 -13.13 4.17 -15.66
N ALA A 59 -13.67 4.40 -16.86
CA ALA A 59 -13.22 5.47 -17.76
C ALA A 59 -13.47 6.89 -17.21
N ASP A 60 -14.48 7.03 -16.36
CA ASP A 60 -14.85 8.29 -15.71
C ASP A 60 -14.27 8.41 -14.29
N GLY A 61 -13.35 7.50 -13.92
CA GLY A 61 -12.86 7.36 -12.56
C GLY A 61 -13.87 6.72 -11.61
N VAL A 62 -13.42 6.36 -10.43
CA VAL A 62 -14.26 5.78 -9.37
C VAL A 62 -13.79 6.22 -8.00
N GLN A 63 -14.70 6.40 -7.05
CA GLN A 63 -14.31 6.66 -5.66
C GLN A 63 -13.71 5.40 -5.03
N GLY A 64 -12.61 5.55 -4.29
CA GLY A 64 -11.93 4.42 -3.66
C GLY A 64 -12.84 3.52 -2.82
N PRO A 65 -13.69 4.06 -1.91
CA PRO A 65 -14.66 3.27 -1.15
C PRO A 65 -15.65 2.53 -2.03
N GLU A 66 -16.15 3.14 -3.12
CA GLU A 66 -17.05 2.51 -4.07
C GLU A 66 -16.37 1.36 -4.81
N LEU A 67 -15.15 1.56 -5.27
CA LEU A 67 -14.36 0.52 -5.92
C LEU A 67 -14.20 -0.69 -4.98
N MET A 68 -13.86 -0.46 -3.72
CA MET A 68 -13.67 -1.55 -2.76
C MET A 68 -14.99 -2.25 -2.39
N GLU A 69 -16.11 -1.53 -2.38
CA GLU A 69 -17.43 -2.13 -2.22
C GLU A 69 -17.78 -3.05 -3.41
N ARG A 70 -17.42 -2.65 -4.64
CA ARG A 70 -17.59 -3.49 -5.84
C ARG A 70 -16.74 -4.76 -5.75
N PHE A 71 -15.49 -4.67 -5.25
CA PHE A 71 -14.63 -5.83 -5.00
C PHE A 71 -15.23 -6.77 -3.97
N ARG A 72 -15.73 -6.24 -2.83
CA ARG A 72 -16.38 -7.00 -1.77
C ARG A 72 -17.57 -7.78 -2.30
N ARG A 73 -18.51 -7.10 -2.97
CA ARG A 73 -19.70 -7.71 -3.57
C ARG A 73 -19.35 -8.78 -4.61
N HIS A 74 -18.25 -8.58 -5.33
CA HIS A 74 -17.79 -9.57 -6.30
C HIS A 74 -17.29 -10.85 -5.61
N ALA A 75 -16.58 -10.74 -4.49
CA ALA A 75 -16.15 -11.90 -3.70
C ALA A 75 -17.36 -12.62 -3.07
N GLU A 76 -18.30 -11.87 -2.50
CA GLU A 76 -19.54 -12.42 -1.91
C GLU A 76 -20.44 -13.13 -2.93
N ARG A 77 -20.45 -12.67 -4.19
CA ARG A 77 -21.20 -13.31 -5.27
C ARG A 77 -20.83 -14.79 -5.47
N PHE A 78 -19.62 -15.19 -5.10
CA PHE A 78 -19.12 -16.56 -5.19
C PHE A 78 -19.03 -17.23 -3.82
N ASP A 79 -19.88 -16.82 -2.87
CA ASP A 79 -19.99 -17.39 -1.53
C ASP A 79 -18.68 -17.36 -0.73
N THR A 80 -17.82 -16.37 -0.96
CA THR A 80 -16.67 -16.13 -0.08
C THR A 80 -17.14 -15.71 1.30
N GLU A 81 -16.75 -16.44 2.33
CA GLU A 81 -16.99 -16.03 3.70
C GLU A 81 -16.05 -14.89 4.09
N ILE A 82 -16.60 -13.70 4.36
CA ILE A 82 -15.83 -12.53 4.80
C ILE A 82 -16.02 -12.35 6.30
N VAL A 83 -14.93 -12.37 7.06
CA VAL A 83 -14.93 -12.26 8.52
C VAL A 83 -14.26 -10.96 8.94
N HIS A 84 -14.94 -10.18 9.78
CA HIS A 84 -14.39 -8.99 10.40
C HIS A 84 -13.67 -9.37 11.68
N ASP A 85 -12.37 -9.58 11.59
CA ASP A 85 -11.50 -9.89 12.73
C ASP A 85 -10.11 -9.34 12.48
N HIS A 86 -9.37 -9.07 13.56
CA HIS A 86 -7.99 -8.62 13.50
C HIS A 86 -7.05 -9.73 13.99
N ILE A 87 -6.18 -10.20 13.11
CA ILE A 87 -5.17 -11.21 13.44
C ILE A 87 -3.94 -10.53 14.05
N HIS A 88 -3.57 -10.95 15.25
CA HIS A 88 -2.43 -10.43 15.98
C HIS A 88 -1.29 -11.44 16.18
N VAL A 89 -1.55 -12.75 15.94
CA VAL A 89 -0.53 -13.82 16.00
C VAL A 89 -0.70 -14.74 14.80
N ALA A 90 0.41 -15.12 14.18
CA ALA A 90 0.47 -16.19 13.19
C ALA A 90 1.49 -17.23 13.61
N LYS A 91 1.16 -18.53 13.48
CA LYS A 91 2.03 -19.68 13.73
C LYS A 91 2.10 -20.51 12.45
N LEU A 92 3.18 -20.32 11.68
CA LEU A 92 3.32 -20.86 10.33
C LEU A 92 4.25 -22.10 10.28
N ARG A 93 4.86 -22.47 11.39
CA ARG A 93 5.77 -23.63 11.46
C ARG A 93 5.04 -24.95 11.74
N GLU A 94 3.78 -24.88 12.12
CA GLU A 94 2.94 -26.02 12.45
C GLU A 94 1.86 -26.22 11.38
N ARG A 95 1.31 -27.44 11.31
CA ARG A 95 0.21 -27.80 10.41
C ARG A 95 -0.98 -28.33 11.21
N PRO A 96 -2.23 -27.89 10.91
CA PRO A 96 -2.56 -26.78 10.03
C PRO A 96 -1.96 -25.46 10.53
N PHE A 97 -1.80 -24.45 9.65
CA PHE A 97 -1.39 -23.11 10.09
C PHE A 97 -2.39 -22.53 11.08
N VAL A 98 -1.91 -21.77 12.06
CA VAL A 98 -2.77 -21.17 13.10
C VAL A 98 -2.62 -19.64 13.09
N LEU A 99 -3.77 -18.95 13.06
CA LEU A 99 -3.85 -17.51 13.19
C LEU A 99 -4.80 -17.15 14.34
N GLU A 100 -4.31 -16.34 15.29
CA GLU A 100 -5.11 -15.91 16.45
C GLU A 100 -5.63 -14.51 16.22
N GLY A 101 -6.96 -14.39 16.16
CA GLY A 101 -7.68 -13.13 16.05
C GLY A 101 -8.28 -12.67 17.38
N ASP A 102 -8.91 -11.50 17.36
CA ASP A 102 -9.61 -10.96 18.53
C ASP A 102 -10.88 -11.79 18.83
N MET A 103 -11.58 -12.24 17.79
CA MET A 103 -12.86 -12.95 17.88
C MET A 103 -12.68 -14.48 17.90
N ALA A 104 -11.74 -15.02 17.11
CA ALA A 104 -11.57 -16.45 16.92
C ALA A 104 -10.11 -16.85 16.69
N THR A 105 -9.83 -18.15 16.80
CA THR A 105 -8.62 -18.79 16.27
C THR A 105 -8.96 -19.41 14.92
N TYR A 106 -8.16 -19.14 13.92
CA TYR A 106 -8.35 -19.67 12.56
C TYR A 106 -7.25 -20.69 12.29
N THR A 107 -7.61 -21.80 11.65
CA THR A 107 -6.65 -22.78 11.15
C THR A 107 -6.84 -22.99 9.66
N CYS A 108 -5.76 -23.23 8.91
CA CYS A 108 -5.86 -23.45 7.47
C CYS A 108 -4.74 -24.34 6.93
N ASP A 109 -5.00 -24.98 5.77
CA ASP A 109 -4.04 -25.80 5.05
C ASP A 109 -3.15 -24.93 4.14
N ALA A 110 -3.72 -23.84 3.59
CA ALA A 110 -3.03 -22.82 2.83
C ALA A 110 -3.41 -21.41 3.28
N LEU A 111 -2.45 -20.48 3.19
CA LEU A 111 -2.61 -19.08 3.59
C LEU A 111 -2.17 -18.15 2.46
N ILE A 112 -3.03 -17.18 2.10
CA ILE A 112 -2.65 -16.03 1.27
C ILE A 112 -2.53 -14.80 2.17
N VAL A 113 -1.33 -14.23 2.26
CA VAL A 113 -1.06 -12.98 2.96
C VAL A 113 -1.25 -11.81 2.00
N ALA A 114 -2.29 -11.01 2.23
CA ALA A 114 -2.67 -9.84 1.42
C ALA A 114 -2.86 -8.59 2.30
N THR A 115 -2.04 -8.48 3.36
CA THR A 115 -2.17 -7.45 4.41
C THR A 115 -1.71 -6.07 3.98
N GLY A 116 -1.12 -5.93 2.79
CA GLY A 116 -0.70 -4.67 2.22
C GLY A 116 0.46 -3.99 2.94
N ALA A 117 0.62 -2.70 2.66
CA ALA A 117 1.59 -1.82 3.32
C ALA A 117 0.93 -0.48 3.64
N SER A 118 1.37 0.16 4.73
CA SER A 118 0.84 1.45 5.16
C SER A 118 1.82 2.57 4.80
N ALA A 119 1.33 3.65 4.19
CA ALA A 119 2.13 4.83 3.94
C ALA A 119 2.58 5.45 5.27
N LYS A 120 3.81 5.94 5.29
CA LYS A 120 4.33 6.71 6.41
C LYS A 120 3.96 8.18 6.23
N TYR A 121 3.48 8.78 7.30
CA TYR A 121 3.17 10.19 7.38
C TYR A 121 4.09 10.89 8.38
N LEU A 122 4.11 12.22 8.37
CA LEU A 122 4.92 13.01 9.31
C LEU A 122 4.32 13.00 10.72
N GLY A 123 3.02 12.67 10.84
CA GLY A 123 2.30 12.65 12.11
C GLY A 123 1.81 14.03 12.54
N LEU A 124 1.72 14.98 11.62
CA LEU A 124 1.22 16.32 11.90
C LEU A 124 -0.31 16.33 11.96
N PRO A 125 -0.94 16.97 12.96
CA PRO A 125 -2.41 17.11 12.99
C PRO A 125 -2.97 17.78 11.73
N SER A 126 -2.23 18.76 11.17
CA SER A 126 -2.61 19.44 9.93
C SER A 126 -2.52 18.53 8.71
N GLU A 127 -1.57 17.60 8.65
CA GLU A 127 -1.47 16.57 7.61
C GLU A 127 -2.73 15.70 7.59
N GLN A 128 -3.14 15.20 8.77
CA GLN A 128 -4.33 14.37 8.90
C GLN A 128 -5.62 15.14 8.53
N LYS A 129 -5.71 16.43 8.85
CA LYS A 129 -6.86 17.29 8.52
C LYS A 129 -7.10 17.41 7.02
N PHE A 130 -6.04 17.37 6.21
CA PHE A 130 -6.12 17.57 4.76
C PHE A 130 -5.89 16.28 3.95
N MET A 131 -5.91 15.10 4.58
CA MET A 131 -5.91 13.81 3.89
C MET A 131 -7.08 13.74 2.90
N GLY A 132 -6.79 13.34 1.64
CA GLY A 132 -7.76 13.31 0.54
C GLY A 132 -8.25 14.70 0.06
N ARG A 133 -7.69 15.78 0.63
CA ARG A 133 -7.99 17.17 0.23
C ARG A 133 -6.72 17.98 0.00
N GLY A 134 -5.76 17.37 -0.65
CA GLY A 134 -4.47 17.98 -0.98
C GLY A 134 -3.26 17.28 -0.35
N VAL A 135 -3.43 16.44 0.67
CA VAL A 135 -2.37 15.58 1.22
C VAL A 135 -2.49 14.19 0.61
N SER A 136 -1.40 13.70 0.03
CA SER A 136 -1.28 12.37 -0.58
C SER A 136 0.06 11.71 -0.23
N ALA A 137 0.14 10.40 -0.36
CA ALA A 137 1.37 9.63 -0.26
C ALA A 137 1.66 8.80 -1.54
N CYS A 138 1.02 9.18 -2.67
CA CYS A 138 1.15 8.46 -3.94
C CYS A 138 1.05 9.45 -5.12
N ALA A 139 2.17 9.84 -5.69
CA ALA A 139 2.20 10.75 -6.83
C ALA A 139 1.59 10.13 -8.10
N THR A 140 1.75 8.84 -8.32
CA THR A 140 1.16 8.13 -9.48
C THR A 140 -0.35 7.97 -9.37
N CYS A 141 -0.90 8.02 -8.15
CA CYS A 141 -2.35 7.97 -7.91
C CYS A 141 -2.98 9.35 -8.15
N ASP A 142 -2.44 10.37 -7.47
CA ASP A 142 -3.12 11.66 -7.29
C ASP A 142 -2.47 12.80 -8.08
N GLY A 143 -1.30 12.58 -8.67
CA GLY A 143 -0.54 13.65 -9.32
C GLY A 143 -1.27 14.34 -10.47
N PHE A 144 -2.15 13.64 -11.18
CA PHE A 144 -2.92 14.19 -12.28
C PHE A 144 -3.87 15.32 -11.85
N PHE A 145 -4.43 15.26 -10.64
CA PHE A 145 -5.32 16.29 -10.08
C PHE A 145 -4.61 17.65 -9.91
N TYR A 146 -3.27 17.64 -9.87
CA TYR A 146 -2.45 18.86 -9.71
C TYR A 146 -1.80 19.33 -11.01
N LYS A 147 -2.37 18.96 -12.16
CA LYS A 147 -1.89 19.42 -13.47
C LYS A 147 -1.82 20.94 -13.51
N ASN A 148 -0.65 21.48 -13.90
CA ASN A 148 -0.34 22.90 -13.96
C ASN A 148 -0.47 23.68 -12.62
N GLN A 149 -0.46 22.98 -11.48
CA GLN A 149 -0.47 23.57 -10.15
C GLN A 149 0.88 23.35 -9.46
N ASP A 150 1.15 24.13 -8.41
CA ASP A 150 2.34 23.95 -7.59
C ASP A 150 2.09 22.88 -6.52
N VAL A 151 3.06 22.02 -6.33
CA VAL A 151 3.01 20.94 -5.34
C VAL A 151 4.30 20.89 -4.51
N VAL A 152 4.18 20.36 -3.30
CA VAL A 152 5.31 20.08 -2.44
C VAL A 152 5.44 18.58 -2.24
N VAL A 153 6.66 18.07 -2.34
CA VAL A 153 7.02 16.69 -1.99
C VAL A 153 7.94 16.73 -0.77
N VAL A 154 7.70 15.88 0.23
CA VAL A 154 8.62 15.74 1.35
C VAL A 154 9.25 14.37 1.37
N GLY A 155 10.60 14.33 1.45
CA GLY A 155 11.35 13.09 1.52
C GLY A 155 12.79 13.26 1.05
N GLY A 156 13.53 12.16 0.86
CA GLY A 156 14.93 12.23 0.43
C GLY A 156 15.55 10.89 0.05
N GLY A 157 14.73 9.83 -0.06
CA GLY A 157 15.10 8.53 -0.63
C GLY A 157 14.67 8.44 -2.11
N ASN A 158 14.82 7.25 -2.70
CA ASN A 158 14.41 6.97 -4.09
C ASN A 158 12.96 7.39 -4.34
N THR A 159 12.02 6.95 -3.50
CA THR A 159 10.60 7.28 -3.64
C THR A 159 10.35 8.79 -3.76
N ALA A 160 10.97 9.61 -2.91
CA ALA A 160 10.76 11.06 -2.96
C ALA A 160 11.30 11.70 -4.24
N VAL A 161 12.45 11.23 -4.72
CA VAL A 161 13.03 11.71 -5.97
C VAL A 161 12.21 11.24 -7.17
N GLU A 162 11.76 9.99 -7.18
CA GLU A 162 10.88 9.43 -8.21
C GLU A 162 9.56 10.20 -8.31
N GLU A 163 8.90 10.43 -7.16
CA GLU A 163 7.66 11.19 -7.10
C GLU A 163 7.85 12.65 -7.55
N ALA A 164 8.93 13.31 -7.12
CA ALA A 164 9.23 14.66 -7.57
C ALA A 164 9.49 14.73 -9.09
N LEU A 165 10.20 13.75 -9.65
CA LEU A 165 10.43 13.62 -11.09
C LEU A 165 9.12 13.37 -11.85
N TYR A 166 8.28 12.46 -11.36
CA TYR A 166 6.97 12.18 -11.96
C TYR A 166 6.09 13.43 -11.97
N LEU A 167 5.92 14.07 -10.82
CA LEU A 167 5.13 15.29 -10.67
C LEU A 167 5.68 16.45 -11.50
N SER A 168 7.00 16.54 -11.71
CA SER A 168 7.61 17.60 -12.52
C SER A 168 7.19 17.58 -14.01
N ASN A 169 6.60 16.47 -14.49
CA ASN A 169 6.05 16.36 -15.84
C ASN A 169 4.58 16.82 -15.91
N ILE A 170 3.91 16.94 -14.77
CA ILE A 170 2.45 17.19 -14.66
C ILE A 170 2.19 18.56 -14.04
N ALA A 171 2.82 18.81 -12.90
CA ALA A 171 2.68 20.04 -12.13
C ALA A 171 3.37 21.24 -12.83
N ARG A 172 2.96 22.44 -12.45
CA ARG A 172 3.65 23.67 -12.86
C ARG A 172 5.05 23.72 -12.25
N ARG A 173 5.15 23.43 -10.95
CA ARG A 173 6.38 23.40 -10.16
C ARG A 173 6.26 22.39 -9.03
N VAL A 174 7.35 21.76 -8.68
CA VAL A 174 7.50 20.86 -7.52
C VAL A 174 8.54 21.43 -6.58
N ASP A 175 8.23 21.68 -5.32
CA ASP A 175 9.22 21.99 -4.31
C ASP A 175 9.49 20.75 -3.45
N LEU A 176 10.74 20.24 -3.51
CA LEU A 176 11.16 19.03 -2.77
C LEU A 176 11.81 19.43 -1.46
N VAL A 177 11.10 19.16 -0.36
CA VAL A 177 11.55 19.43 1.01
C VAL A 177 12.32 18.24 1.55
N HIS A 178 13.55 18.48 2.00
CA HIS A 178 14.39 17.44 2.60
C HIS A 178 15.11 17.95 3.85
N ARG A 179 15.10 17.12 4.92
CA ARG A 179 15.70 17.46 6.23
C ARG A 179 17.23 17.48 6.26
N ARG A 180 17.91 17.12 5.18
CA ARG A 180 19.37 17.10 5.04
C ARG A 180 19.78 17.87 3.80
N ASP A 181 21.09 18.10 3.65
CA ASP A 181 21.70 18.71 2.48
C ASP A 181 22.01 17.71 1.34
N LYS A 182 21.87 16.39 1.62
CA LYS A 182 22.15 15.32 0.66
C LYS A 182 21.04 14.29 0.61
N PHE A 183 20.63 13.92 -0.60
CA PHE A 183 19.67 12.85 -0.83
C PHE A 183 20.34 11.48 -0.63
N ARG A 184 19.52 10.49 -0.22
CA ARG A 184 19.91 9.08 -0.13
C ARG A 184 19.47 8.27 -1.36
N ALA A 185 18.83 8.93 -2.31
CA ALA A 185 18.44 8.33 -3.58
C ALA A 185 19.68 7.90 -4.39
N GLU A 186 19.49 6.98 -5.31
CA GLU A 186 20.55 6.55 -6.24
C GLU A 186 21.11 7.71 -7.06
N LYS A 187 22.40 7.65 -7.38
CA LYS A 187 23.11 8.74 -8.06
C LYS A 187 22.44 9.13 -9.38
N ILE A 188 22.03 8.15 -10.19
CA ILE A 188 21.33 8.37 -11.47
C ILE A 188 20.02 9.15 -11.29
N MET A 189 19.30 8.89 -10.20
CA MET A 189 18.05 9.58 -9.88
C MET A 189 18.31 11.01 -9.43
N GLN A 190 19.37 11.22 -8.65
CA GLN A 190 19.81 12.57 -8.27
C GLN A 190 20.22 13.39 -9.49
N ASP A 191 20.95 12.79 -10.45
CA ASP A 191 21.36 13.47 -11.68
C ASP A 191 20.16 13.89 -12.54
N LYS A 192 19.10 13.07 -12.62
CA LYS A 192 17.83 13.42 -13.26
C LYS A 192 17.12 14.56 -12.51
N LEU A 193 17.09 14.50 -11.18
CA LEU A 193 16.52 15.55 -10.34
C LEU A 193 17.20 16.88 -10.58
N MET A 194 18.53 16.92 -10.59
CA MET A 194 19.30 18.16 -10.81
C MET A 194 19.07 18.77 -12.19
N LYS A 195 18.79 17.97 -13.22
CA LYS A 195 18.34 18.49 -14.52
C LYS A 195 17.00 19.24 -14.40
N ARG A 196 16.02 18.65 -13.68
CA ARG A 196 14.73 19.31 -13.44
C ARG A 196 14.86 20.57 -12.58
N VAL A 197 15.86 20.60 -11.68
CA VAL A 197 16.18 21.82 -10.93
C VAL A 197 16.74 22.90 -11.87
N ALA A 198 17.65 22.55 -12.76
CA ALA A 198 18.20 23.48 -13.77
C ALA A 198 17.11 24.01 -14.73
N ASP A 199 16.13 23.18 -15.09
CA ASP A 199 14.98 23.54 -15.91
C ASP A 199 13.94 24.42 -15.16
N GLY A 200 14.14 24.68 -13.87
CA GLY A 200 13.21 25.44 -13.03
C GLY A 200 11.91 24.70 -12.66
N LYS A 201 11.80 23.42 -13.02
CA LYS A 201 10.62 22.57 -12.73
C LYS A 201 10.60 22.07 -11.29
N VAL A 202 11.78 21.90 -10.69
CA VAL A 202 11.89 21.46 -9.30
C VAL A 202 12.69 22.47 -8.49
N GLY A 203 12.15 22.87 -7.34
CA GLY A 203 12.87 23.64 -6.30
C GLY A 203 13.37 22.70 -5.20
N LEU A 204 14.55 22.97 -4.65
CA LEU A 204 15.08 22.21 -3.51
C LEU A 204 14.99 23.04 -2.24
N VAL A 205 14.32 22.49 -1.22
CA VAL A 205 14.18 23.07 0.12
C VAL A 205 14.91 22.15 1.09
N LEU A 206 16.25 22.29 1.09
CA LEU A 206 17.15 21.43 1.86
C LEU A 206 17.26 21.90 3.33
N ASP A 207 17.80 21.01 4.17
CA ASP A 207 17.98 21.24 5.61
C ASP A 207 16.69 21.68 6.30
N SER A 208 15.53 21.23 5.79
CA SER A 208 14.23 21.74 6.19
C SER A 208 13.25 20.62 6.53
N VAL A 209 12.39 20.89 7.51
CA VAL A 209 11.30 20.01 7.91
C VAL A 209 9.97 20.74 7.74
N VAL A 210 8.91 19.99 7.51
CA VAL A 210 7.55 20.52 7.46
C VAL A 210 7.05 20.64 8.89
N ASP A 211 6.62 21.85 9.27
CA ASP A 211 6.01 22.13 10.59
C ASP A 211 4.49 21.97 10.53
N GLU A 212 3.87 22.40 9.42
CA GLU A 212 2.43 22.48 9.28
C GLU A 212 2.00 22.41 7.82
N VAL A 213 0.89 21.74 7.57
CA VAL A 213 0.18 21.82 6.28
C VAL A 213 -0.85 22.95 6.41
N LEU A 214 -0.75 23.93 5.53
CA LEU A 214 -1.64 25.09 5.46
C LEU A 214 -2.80 24.81 4.52
N GLY A 215 -3.99 25.26 4.89
CA GLY A 215 -5.16 25.05 4.04
C GLY A 215 -6.42 25.70 4.59
N ASP A 216 -7.43 25.70 3.76
CA ASP A 216 -8.75 26.22 4.04
C ASP A 216 -9.86 25.20 3.78
N GLN A 217 -11.09 25.65 3.56
CA GLN A 217 -12.23 24.76 3.25
C GLN A 217 -12.07 24.03 1.90
N SER A 218 -11.31 24.61 0.97
CA SER A 218 -11.06 24.02 -0.37
C SER A 218 -9.95 22.99 -0.39
N GLY A 219 -9.16 22.84 0.70
CA GLY A 219 -8.03 21.91 0.81
C GLY A 219 -6.71 22.61 1.09
N VAL A 220 -5.60 21.96 0.68
CA VAL A 220 -4.23 22.48 0.88
C VAL A 220 -4.02 23.78 0.09
N THR A 221 -3.45 24.78 0.77
CA THR A 221 -3.00 26.05 0.15
C THR A 221 -1.48 26.24 0.24
N GLY A 222 -0.78 25.41 1.02
CA GLY A 222 0.66 25.45 1.15
C GLY A 222 1.17 24.59 2.30
N VAL A 223 2.46 24.68 2.55
CA VAL A 223 3.13 24.07 3.71
C VAL A 223 4.05 25.09 4.37
N ARG A 224 4.11 25.05 5.70
CA ARG A 224 5.10 25.79 6.51
C ARG A 224 6.29 24.88 6.76
N VAL A 225 7.47 25.39 6.47
CA VAL A 225 8.73 24.67 6.70
C VAL A 225 9.65 25.47 7.61
N SER A 226 10.43 24.75 8.42
CA SER A 226 11.51 25.31 9.24
C SER A 226 12.86 24.82 8.77
N ASN A 227 13.79 25.72 8.56
CA ASN A 227 15.16 25.35 8.25
C ASN A 227 15.91 24.97 9.51
N LEU A 228 16.54 23.80 9.50
CA LEU A 228 17.20 23.24 10.69
C LEU A 228 18.52 23.94 11.04
N LYS A 229 19.18 24.60 10.07
CA LYS A 229 20.45 25.29 10.26
C LYS A 229 20.28 26.72 10.76
N ASN A 230 19.46 27.52 10.06
CA ASN A 230 19.29 28.94 10.38
C ASN A 230 18.01 29.24 11.19
N LYS A 231 17.18 28.22 11.47
CA LYS A 231 15.92 28.34 12.22
C LYS A 231 14.85 29.24 11.56
N GLY A 232 15.09 29.67 10.32
CA GLY A 232 14.12 30.44 9.54
C GLY A 232 12.88 29.62 9.22
N LYS A 233 11.74 30.28 9.19
CA LYS A 233 10.46 29.69 8.73
C LYS A 233 10.05 30.28 7.40
N GLN A 234 9.45 29.44 6.56
CA GLN A 234 8.95 29.83 5.24
C GLN A 234 7.63 29.12 4.97
N ASP A 235 6.66 29.84 4.42
CA ASP A 235 5.46 29.27 3.86
C ASP A 235 5.64 29.06 2.34
N ILE A 236 5.43 27.85 1.86
CA ILE A 236 5.52 27.48 0.45
C ILE A 236 4.09 27.28 -0.04
N ALA A 237 3.64 28.12 -0.99
CA ALA A 237 2.33 28.00 -1.59
C ALA A 237 2.25 26.76 -2.48
N ALA A 238 1.25 25.91 -2.27
CA ALA A 238 1.03 24.71 -3.06
C ALA A 238 -0.43 24.25 -2.93
N LYS A 239 -0.91 23.51 -3.94
CA LYS A 239 -2.25 22.90 -3.92
C LYS A 239 -2.21 21.42 -3.53
N GLY A 240 -1.05 20.78 -3.67
CA GLY A 240 -0.83 19.39 -3.27
C GLY A 240 0.42 19.24 -2.40
N PHE A 241 0.33 18.37 -1.41
CA PHE A 241 1.42 17.99 -0.52
C PHE A 241 1.59 16.48 -0.53
N PHE A 242 2.72 15.99 -1.07
CA PHE A 242 3.01 14.58 -1.24
C PHE A 242 4.03 14.11 -0.20
N VAL A 243 3.64 13.14 0.62
CA VAL A 243 4.47 12.61 1.71
C VAL A 243 5.20 11.35 1.25
N ALA A 244 6.42 11.52 0.77
CA ALA A 244 7.24 10.48 0.16
C ALA A 244 8.37 10.00 1.10
N ILE A 245 8.01 9.64 2.34
CA ILE A 245 8.97 9.17 3.36
C ILE A 245 8.99 7.65 3.52
N GLY A 246 8.32 6.92 2.61
CA GLY A 246 8.29 5.48 2.52
C GLY A 246 7.01 4.85 3.04
N HIS A 247 6.97 3.51 3.00
CA HIS A 247 5.88 2.67 3.46
C HIS A 247 6.37 1.68 4.51
N THR A 248 5.46 1.11 5.25
CA THR A 248 5.72 0.00 6.17
C THR A 248 4.81 -1.15 5.78
N PRO A 249 5.34 -2.31 5.35
CA PRO A 249 4.53 -3.48 5.07
C PRO A 249 3.92 -4.02 6.38
N ASN A 250 2.68 -4.51 6.28
CA ASN A 250 1.94 -5.04 7.44
C ASN A 250 2.31 -6.51 7.66
N THR A 251 3.52 -6.76 8.14
CA THR A 251 4.17 -8.08 8.23
C THR A 251 4.63 -8.48 9.62
N GLN A 252 4.37 -7.66 10.64
CA GLN A 252 4.92 -7.83 12.00
C GLN A 252 4.64 -9.21 12.58
N ILE A 253 3.43 -9.75 12.35
CA ILE A 253 3.02 -11.08 12.86
C ILE A 253 3.74 -12.25 12.20
N PHE A 254 4.45 -12.03 11.10
CA PHE A 254 5.20 -13.03 10.34
C PHE A 254 6.72 -12.94 10.58
N THR A 255 7.18 -11.97 11.36
CA THR A 255 8.60 -11.74 11.64
C THR A 255 9.25 -13.00 12.24
N GLY A 256 10.41 -13.37 11.69
CA GLY A 256 11.15 -14.57 12.12
C GLY A 256 10.55 -15.89 11.64
N GLN A 257 9.48 -15.85 10.83
CA GLN A 257 8.86 -17.04 10.25
C GLN A 257 8.98 -17.05 8.72
N LEU A 258 8.71 -15.94 8.05
CA LEU A 258 8.87 -15.78 6.60
C LEU A 258 10.16 -15.03 6.28
N ASP A 259 10.75 -15.34 5.13
CA ASP A 259 11.86 -14.55 4.59
C ASP A 259 11.36 -13.16 4.19
N MET A 260 12.09 -12.14 4.63
CA MET A 260 11.74 -10.74 4.38
C MET A 260 12.95 -9.93 3.91
N ARG A 261 12.68 -8.93 3.06
CA ARG A 261 13.66 -7.89 2.69
C ARG A 261 13.04 -6.52 2.98
N ASP A 262 13.70 -5.72 3.81
CA ASP A 262 13.19 -4.41 4.26
C ASP A 262 11.78 -4.46 4.86
N GLY A 263 11.43 -5.59 5.48
CA GLY A 263 10.13 -5.89 6.05
C GLY A 263 9.09 -6.44 5.07
N TYR A 264 9.34 -6.41 3.77
CA TYR A 264 8.46 -7.00 2.75
C TYR A 264 8.68 -8.50 2.63
N ILE A 265 7.60 -9.27 2.46
CA ILE A 265 7.68 -10.72 2.29
C ILE A 265 8.36 -11.02 0.95
N VAL A 266 9.38 -11.88 0.99
CA VAL A 266 10.04 -12.36 -0.23
C VAL A 266 9.21 -13.48 -0.85
N THR A 267 8.85 -13.31 -2.12
CA THR A 267 8.19 -14.34 -2.93
C THR A 267 9.16 -14.92 -3.96
N ARG A 268 8.84 -16.08 -4.48
CA ARG A 268 9.65 -16.77 -5.49
C ARG A 268 9.84 -15.92 -6.76
N GLY A 269 8.77 -15.26 -7.20
CA GLY A 269 8.76 -14.52 -8.46
C GLY A 269 8.87 -15.42 -9.70
N GLY A 270 9.10 -14.79 -10.87
CA GLY A 270 9.33 -15.49 -12.12
C GLY A 270 8.07 -15.90 -12.87
N SER A 271 8.26 -16.60 -14.02
CA SER A 271 7.20 -17.02 -14.95
C SER A 271 6.94 -18.52 -14.97
N GLU A 272 7.58 -19.30 -14.10
CA GLU A 272 7.49 -20.76 -14.08
C GLU A 272 6.39 -21.29 -13.14
N GLY A 273 5.47 -20.40 -12.71
CA GLY A 273 4.44 -20.69 -11.72
C GLY A 273 4.94 -20.61 -10.27
N MET A 274 4.01 -20.66 -9.31
CA MET A 274 4.29 -20.48 -7.88
C MET A 274 5.01 -19.15 -7.58
N ALA A 275 4.76 -18.13 -8.39
CA ALA A 275 5.44 -16.84 -8.28
C ALA A 275 5.17 -16.13 -6.95
N THR A 276 4.01 -16.38 -6.34
CA THR A 276 3.59 -15.78 -5.06
C THR A 276 3.97 -16.63 -3.83
N ALA A 277 4.58 -17.81 -4.04
CA ALA A 277 5.02 -18.68 -2.95
C ALA A 277 6.11 -18.01 -2.11
N THR A 278 5.97 -18.13 -0.79
CA THR A 278 6.94 -17.64 0.20
C THR A 278 7.96 -18.73 0.57
N SER A 279 8.80 -18.47 1.57
CA SER A 279 9.75 -19.44 2.11
C SER A 279 9.07 -20.62 2.83
N ILE A 280 7.78 -20.51 3.17
CA ILE A 280 7.01 -21.61 3.78
C ILE A 280 6.02 -22.16 2.75
N LYS A 281 6.17 -23.46 2.43
CA LYS A 281 5.27 -24.18 1.51
C LYS A 281 3.81 -24.08 1.96
N GLY A 282 2.91 -23.62 1.08
CA GLY A 282 1.48 -23.40 1.38
C GLY A 282 1.18 -22.00 1.94
N VAL A 283 2.20 -21.13 2.05
CA VAL A 283 2.00 -19.71 2.35
C VAL A 283 2.36 -18.89 1.11
N PHE A 284 1.47 -18.02 0.70
CA PHE A 284 1.58 -17.17 -0.48
C PHE A 284 1.44 -15.70 -0.06
N ALA A 285 2.05 -14.77 -0.81
CA ALA A 285 1.93 -13.35 -0.53
C ALA A 285 1.57 -12.57 -1.80
N ALA A 286 0.66 -11.60 -1.68
CA ALA A 286 0.16 -10.81 -2.80
C ALA A 286 -0.12 -9.35 -2.41
N GLY A 287 0.04 -8.45 -3.35
CA GLY A 287 -0.13 -7.01 -3.17
C GLY A 287 1.07 -6.37 -2.49
N ASP A 288 0.84 -5.20 -1.90
CA ASP A 288 1.89 -4.34 -1.36
C ASP A 288 2.66 -4.96 -0.18
N VAL A 289 2.19 -6.05 0.41
CA VAL A 289 2.93 -6.78 1.45
C VAL A 289 4.22 -7.41 0.94
N GLN A 290 4.31 -7.67 -0.38
CA GLN A 290 5.47 -8.19 -1.09
C GLN A 290 5.99 -7.24 -2.18
N ASP A 291 5.12 -6.40 -2.75
CA ASP A 291 5.48 -5.44 -3.80
C ASP A 291 5.88 -4.09 -3.20
N HIS A 292 7.19 -3.87 -3.08
CA HIS A 292 7.75 -2.60 -2.64
C HIS A 292 8.03 -1.62 -3.79
N VAL A 293 7.80 -2.03 -5.04
CA VAL A 293 8.14 -1.29 -6.26
C VAL A 293 6.94 -0.55 -6.83
N TYR A 294 5.91 -1.28 -7.25
CA TYR A 294 4.78 -0.71 -8.00
C TYR A 294 3.69 -0.14 -7.08
N ARG A 295 3.24 -0.92 -6.10
CA ARG A 295 2.20 -0.53 -5.12
C ARG A 295 0.97 0.10 -5.78
N GLN A 296 0.42 -0.61 -6.77
CA GLN A 296 -0.78 -0.18 -7.48
C GLN A 296 -1.94 -1.15 -7.22
N ALA A 297 -3.18 -0.62 -7.23
CA ALA A 297 -4.38 -1.44 -7.05
C ALA A 297 -4.46 -2.58 -8.07
N VAL A 298 -4.14 -2.29 -9.34
CA VAL A 298 -4.19 -3.26 -10.44
C VAL A 298 -3.10 -4.33 -10.32
N THR A 299 -1.87 -3.98 -9.90
CA THR A 299 -0.81 -4.97 -9.67
C THR A 299 -1.10 -5.81 -8.44
N SER A 300 -1.70 -5.22 -7.41
CA SER A 300 -2.18 -5.93 -6.22
C SER A 300 -3.28 -6.93 -6.59
N ALA A 301 -4.26 -6.54 -7.39
CA ALA A 301 -5.30 -7.44 -7.89
C ALA A 301 -4.70 -8.57 -8.74
N GLY A 302 -3.77 -8.25 -9.66
CA GLY A 302 -3.07 -9.24 -10.48
C GLY A 302 -2.31 -10.27 -9.66
N SER A 303 -1.55 -9.83 -8.66
CA SER A 303 -0.83 -10.75 -7.75
C SER A 303 -1.79 -11.56 -6.86
N GLY A 304 -2.94 -11.00 -6.47
CA GLY A 304 -4.00 -11.74 -5.77
C GLY A 304 -4.57 -12.89 -6.61
N CYS A 305 -4.81 -12.65 -7.90
CA CYS A 305 -5.18 -13.70 -8.85
C CYS A 305 -4.10 -14.81 -8.89
N MET A 306 -2.83 -14.44 -9.05
CA MET A 306 -1.71 -15.39 -9.08
C MET A 306 -1.63 -16.20 -7.79
N ALA A 307 -1.81 -15.58 -6.61
CA ALA A 307 -1.76 -16.27 -5.34
C ALA A 307 -2.88 -17.29 -5.16
N ALA A 308 -4.08 -16.99 -5.66
CA ALA A 308 -5.19 -17.95 -5.64
C ALA A 308 -4.89 -19.18 -6.51
N LEU A 309 -4.35 -18.99 -7.72
CA LEU A 309 -3.98 -20.09 -8.63
C LEU A 309 -2.82 -20.93 -8.07
N ASP A 310 -1.83 -20.27 -7.44
CA ASP A 310 -0.73 -20.97 -6.79
C ASP A 310 -1.22 -21.78 -5.58
N ALA A 311 -2.15 -21.23 -4.79
CA ALA A 311 -2.77 -21.92 -3.64
C ALA A 311 -3.64 -23.10 -4.08
N GLU A 312 -4.42 -22.96 -5.17
CA GLU A 312 -5.19 -24.06 -5.78
C GLU A 312 -4.26 -25.23 -6.14
N LYS A 313 -3.23 -24.95 -6.92
CA LYS A 313 -2.26 -25.98 -7.34
C LYS A 313 -1.58 -26.66 -6.14
N TYR A 314 -1.27 -25.91 -5.09
CA TYR A 314 -0.71 -26.48 -3.87
C TYR A 314 -1.69 -27.40 -3.14
N LEU A 315 -2.95 -26.97 -2.99
CA LEU A 315 -3.99 -27.73 -2.29
C LEU A 315 -4.40 -29.01 -3.05
N ASP A 316 -4.37 -28.98 -4.38
CA ASP A 316 -4.61 -30.17 -5.21
C ASP A 316 -3.50 -31.21 -5.01
N GLY A 317 -2.26 -30.75 -4.88
CA GLY A 317 -1.13 -31.62 -4.57
C GLY A 317 -1.10 -32.20 -3.15
N LEU A 318 -1.95 -31.72 -2.23
CA LEU A 318 -2.16 -32.33 -0.90
C LEU A 318 -3.22 -33.44 -0.94
N ALA A 319 -4.14 -33.39 -1.91
CA ALA A 319 -5.23 -34.34 -2.04
C ALA A 319 -4.84 -35.62 -2.85
N SER A 320 -3.73 -35.56 -3.54
CA SER A 320 -3.13 -36.67 -4.29
C SER A 320 -2.10 -37.42 -3.43
#